data_095f02db9faafa43bc1de122ccce4892
#
_entry.id   095f02db9faafa43bc1de122ccce4892
#
_cell.length_a   1.000
_cell.length_b   1.000
_cell.length_c   1.000
_cell.angle_alpha   90.00
_cell.angle_beta   90.00
_cell.angle_gamma   90.00
#
_symmetry.space_group_name_H-M   'P 1'
#
loop_
_entity.id
_entity.type
_entity.pdbx_description
1 polymer ?
#
loop_
_entity_poly.entity_id
_entity_poly.type
_entity_poly.pdbx_seq_one_letter_code
_entity_poly.pdbx_strand_id
1 'polypeptide(L)' 'PRFTVHGFRYLSVLGSPRRLTLDDVECPLVHSETTLIGHFSSSNPIINQIQRNIQWGQLSNVMGIPTDW' A
#
# COMPACT_ATOMS: atom_id res chain seq x y z
N PRO A 1 -10.58 6.58 -12.93
CA PRO A 1 -10.97 5.44 -13.77
C PRO A 1 -11.06 4.16 -12.95
N ARG A 2 -11.91 3.26 -13.37
CA ARG A 2 -12.03 1.94 -12.74
C ARG A 2 -10.89 1.04 -13.16
N PHE A 3 -10.58 0.06 -12.32
CA PHE A 3 -9.56 -0.96 -12.58
C PHE A 3 -8.15 -0.38 -12.78
N THR A 4 -7.92 0.80 -12.19
CA THR A 4 -6.61 1.44 -12.20
C THR A 4 -6.14 1.62 -10.76
N VAL A 5 -4.88 1.25 -10.49
CA VAL A 5 -4.27 1.33 -9.18
C VAL A 5 -3.11 2.31 -9.24
N HIS A 6 -3.03 3.19 -8.25
CA HIS A 6 -1.98 4.20 -8.16
C HIS A 6 -1.26 4.09 -6.82
N GLY A 7 0.07 4.25 -6.85
CA GLY A 7 0.87 4.45 -5.65
C GLY A 7 1.13 5.94 -5.44
N PHE A 8 1.01 6.42 -4.21
CA PHE A 8 1.21 7.84 -3.91
C PHE A 8 1.46 8.05 -2.41
N ARG A 9 1.99 9.22 -2.09
CA ARG A 9 2.15 9.67 -0.70
C ARG A 9 1.17 10.79 -0.35
N TYR A 10 0.78 11.58 -1.33
CA TYR A 10 -0.09 12.74 -1.15
C TYR A 10 -1.19 12.73 -2.19
N LEU A 11 -2.36 13.19 -1.80
CA LEU A 11 -3.51 13.32 -2.67
C LEU A 11 -3.98 14.78 -2.64
N SER A 12 -4.15 15.37 -3.81
CA SER A 12 -4.71 16.70 -3.98
C SER A 12 -6.01 16.63 -4.77
N VAL A 13 -7.06 17.25 -4.27
CA VAL A 13 -8.37 17.27 -4.93
C VAL A 13 -8.71 18.72 -5.28
N LEU A 14 -8.93 18.96 -6.58
CA LEU A 14 -9.28 20.27 -7.11
C LEU A 14 -10.67 20.22 -7.76
N GLY A 15 -11.35 21.36 -7.78
CA GLY A 15 -12.64 21.51 -8.46
C GLY A 15 -13.83 20.89 -7.71
N SER A 16 -13.66 20.63 -6.43
CA SER A 16 -14.78 20.14 -5.61
C SER A 16 -15.83 21.22 -5.41
N PRO A 17 -17.13 20.90 -5.59
CA PRO A 17 -18.22 21.89 -5.37
C PRO A 17 -18.46 22.21 -3.91
N ARG A 18 -17.87 21.45 -2.98
CA ARG A 18 -17.97 21.67 -1.55
C ARG A 18 -16.65 21.38 -0.87
N ARG A 19 -16.51 21.84 0.37
CA ARG A 19 -15.34 21.53 1.18
C ARG A 19 -15.33 20.04 1.52
N LEU A 20 -14.22 19.38 1.22
CA LEU A 20 -14.02 17.97 1.54
C LEU A 20 -13.48 17.81 2.95
N THR A 21 -13.83 16.68 3.58
CA THR A 21 -13.27 16.23 4.86
C THR A 21 -12.52 14.91 4.65
N LEU A 22 -11.84 14.44 5.69
CA LEU A 22 -11.15 13.15 5.62
C LEU A 22 -12.12 11.98 5.38
N ASP A 23 -13.38 12.13 5.80
CA ASP A 23 -14.39 11.09 5.61
C ASP A 23 -14.83 10.94 4.14
N ASP A 24 -14.54 11.93 3.31
CA ASP A 24 -14.89 11.91 1.88
C ASP A 24 -13.89 11.15 1.03
N VAL A 25 -12.76 10.71 1.61
CA VAL A 25 -11.67 10.07 0.87
C VAL A 25 -11.36 8.72 1.49
N GLU A 26 -11.31 7.69 0.66
CA GLU A 26 -10.84 6.37 1.04
C GLU A 26 -9.70 5.94 0.13
N CYS A 27 -8.71 5.30 0.71
CA CYS A 27 -7.56 4.75 -0.02
C CYS A 27 -7.46 3.26 0.25
N PRO A 28 -8.28 2.43 -0.41
CA PRO A 28 -8.24 0.98 -0.18
C PRO A 28 -6.92 0.39 -0.65
N LEU A 29 -6.39 -0.54 0.15
CA LEU A 29 -5.24 -1.34 -0.21
C LEU A 29 -5.73 -2.54 -1.03
N VAL A 30 -5.27 -2.64 -2.26
CA VAL A 30 -5.68 -3.70 -3.19
C VAL A 30 -4.50 -4.64 -3.42
N HIS A 31 -4.69 -5.91 -3.10
CA HIS A 31 -3.68 -6.95 -3.33
C HIS A 31 -4.34 -8.32 -3.34
N SER A 32 -3.62 -9.33 -3.84
CA SER A 32 -4.05 -10.71 -3.68
C SER A 32 -4.00 -11.10 -2.22
N GLU A 33 -4.96 -11.91 -1.78
CA GLU A 33 -5.00 -12.38 -0.40
C GLU A 33 -3.76 -13.20 -0.10
N THR A 34 -3.03 -12.82 0.93
CA THR A 34 -1.87 -13.53 1.43
C THR A 34 -1.91 -13.57 2.95
N THR A 35 -1.47 -14.68 3.52
CA THR A 35 -1.43 -14.86 4.96
C THR A 35 0.02 -14.82 5.44
N LEU A 36 0.28 -14.05 6.48
CA LEU A 36 1.58 -14.05 7.13
C LEU A 36 1.76 -15.36 7.91
N ILE A 37 2.70 -16.18 7.48
CA ILE A 37 2.92 -17.51 8.06
C ILE A 37 4.19 -17.61 8.90
N GLY A 38 4.93 -16.52 9.05
CA GLY A 38 6.18 -16.51 9.81
C GLY A 38 6.50 -15.13 10.33
N HIS A 39 7.50 -15.08 11.20
CA HIS A 39 7.98 -13.84 11.79
C HIS A 39 9.49 -13.77 11.69
N PHE A 40 9.98 -12.55 11.50
CA PHE A 40 11.40 -12.26 11.53
C PHE A 40 11.66 -11.09 12.48
N SER A 41 12.68 -11.25 13.30
CA SER A 41 13.12 -10.19 14.21
C SER A 41 14.63 -10.31 14.41
N SER A 42 15.31 -9.17 14.45
CA SER A 42 16.72 -9.10 14.75
C SER A 42 16.99 -8.03 15.80
N SER A 43 18.18 -8.02 16.37
CA SER A 43 18.61 -6.98 17.31
C SER A 43 18.92 -5.65 16.61
N ASN A 44 18.99 -5.63 15.27
CA ASN A 44 19.29 -4.44 14.49
C ASN A 44 17.97 -3.84 13.95
N PRO A 45 17.57 -2.63 14.40
CA PRO A 45 16.30 -2.01 13.94
C PRO A 45 16.28 -1.69 12.45
N ILE A 46 17.44 -1.47 11.82
CA ILE A 46 17.52 -1.23 10.38
C ILE A 46 17.12 -2.46 9.59
N ILE A 47 17.58 -3.64 10.01
CA ILE A 47 17.20 -4.91 9.37
C ILE A 47 15.72 -5.18 9.54
N ASN A 48 15.15 -4.90 10.70
CA ASN A 48 13.73 -5.03 10.94
C ASN A 48 12.91 -4.10 10.04
N GLN A 49 13.39 -2.88 9.81
CA GLN A 49 12.74 -1.93 8.91
C GLN A 49 12.81 -2.39 7.46
N ILE A 50 13.93 -2.96 7.02
CA ILE A 50 14.06 -3.54 5.68
C ILE A 50 13.04 -4.65 5.48
N GLN A 51 12.86 -5.52 6.45
CA GLN A 51 11.88 -6.60 6.39
C GLN A 51 10.46 -6.06 6.22
N ARG A 52 10.08 -5.03 6.98
CA ARG A 52 8.77 -4.38 6.84
C ARG A 52 8.58 -3.74 5.46
N ASN A 53 9.62 -3.09 4.94
CA ASN A 53 9.58 -2.47 3.62
C ASN A 53 9.39 -3.52 2.52
N ILE A 54 10.04 -4.66 2.63
CA ILE A 54 9.89 -5.77 1.68
C ILE A 54 8.46 -6.32 1.71
N GLN A 55 7.88 -6.49 2.89
CA GLN A 55 6.49 -6.95 3.02
C GLN A 55 5.51 -5.98 2.34
N TRP A 56 5.66 -4.69 2.56
CA TRP A 56 4.84 -3.67 1.90
C TRP A 56 5.05 -3.65 0.38
N GLY A 57 6.29 -3.78 -0.06
CA GLY A 57 6.61 -3.86 -1.49
C GLY A 57 5.96 -5.07 -2.14
N GLN A 58 5.96 -6.21 -1.47
CA GLN A 58 5.31 -7.42 -1.95
C GLN A 58 3.80 -7.23 -2.06
N LEU A 59 3.15 -6.65 -1.04
CA LEU A 59 1.71 -6.39 -1.07
C LEU A 59 1.32 -5.47 -2.23
N SER A 60 2.13 -4.47 -2.53
CA SER A 60 1.86 -3.54 -3.62
C SER A 60 2.12 -4.13 -5.02
N ASN A 61 2.74 -5.31 -5.09
CA ASN A 61 3.19 -5.92 -6.34
C ASN A 61 2.38 -7.16 -6.73
N VAL A 62 1.81 -7.87 -5.77
CA VAL A 62 1.13 -9.15 -6.04
C VAL A 62 -0.36 -8.90 -6.19
N MET A 63 -0.84 -8.96 -7.42
CA MET A 63 -2.26 -8.85 -7.79
C MET A 63 -2.59 -9.96 -8.80
N GLY A 64 -2.75 -11.17 -8.30
CA GLY A 64 -2.86 -12.37 -9.12
C GLY A 64 -1.47 -12.87 -9.54
N ILE A 65 -0.74 -12.06 -10.30
CA ILE A 65 0.67 -12.29 -10.65
C ILE A 65 1.48 -11.07 -10.22
N PRO A 66 2.81 -11.19 -10.10
CA PRO A 66 3.64 -10.02 -9.85
C PRO A 66 3.51 -9.00 -10.98
N THR A 67 3.32 -7.73 -10.62
CA THR A 67 3.12 -6.65 -11.58
C THR A 67 4.39 -5.88 -11.89
N ASP A 68 5.28 -5.77 -10.91
CA ASP A 68 6.53 -5.03 -11.07
C ASP A 68 7.53 -5.44 -9.97
N TRP A 69 8.56 -6.14 -10.36
CA TRP A 69 9.62 -6.59 -9.45
C TRP A 69 10.82 -5.68 -9.50
#